data_786f7925254a8393576d9c66555e2f91
#
_entry.id   786f7925254a8393576d9c66555e2f91
#
_cell.length_a   1.000
_cell.length_b   1.000
_cell.length_c   1.000
_cell.angle_alpha   90.00
_cell.angle_beta   90.00
_cell.angle_gamma   90.00
#
_symmetry.space_group_name_H-M   'P 1'
#
loop_
_entity.id
_entity.type
_entity.pdbx_description
1 polymer ?
#
loop_
_entity_poly.entity_id
_entity_poly.type
_entity_poly.pdbx_seq_one_letter_code
_entity_poly.pdbx_strand_id
1 'polypeptide(L)'
;MRKFLNVSKQRQKALEKQFPKLIDLAQVNETKEYTYLAVSIFDHWLNRDEAMELLGDLDANEIVRRASIFESFNNLFSEQTEILTFRFRGLKGNKPRFKSFLSDHAQSSYLRQTDMGMYQVILPRLNAVYFEGYDDTNVFYLKDLSVRPIIESCAEKIDLHCLEHW
;
A
#
# COMPACT_ATOMS: atom_id res chain seq x y z
N MET A 1 -9.50 17.89 -12.72
CA MET A 1 -8.07 17.90 -13.11
C MET A 1 -7.57 16.48 -13.24
N ARG A 2 -6.86 16.15 -14.33
CA ARG A 2 -6.34 14.80 -14.58
C ARG A 2 -5.19 14.52 -13.61
N LYS A 3 -5.25 13.42 -12.86
CA LYS A 3 -4.21 13.03 -11.87
C LYS A 3 -3.30 11.91 -12.38
N PHE A 4 -3.72 11.16 -13.40
CA PHE A 4 -3.07 9.93 -13.84
C PHE A 4 -2.77 9.91 -15.33
N LEU A 5 -1.66 9.24 -15.68
CA LEU A 5 -1.25 8.91 -17.05
C LEU A 5 -1.27 7.39 -17.24
N ASN A 6 -1.70 6.93 -18.40
CA ASN A 6 -1.57 5.52 -18.75
C ASN A 6 -0.11 5.19 -19.02
N VAL A 7 0.36 4.05 -18.54
CA VAL A 7 1.66 3.52 -18.96
C VAL A 7 1.60 3.05 -20.42
N SER A 8 2.75 2.93 -21.09
CA SER A 8 2.81 2.42 -22.45
C SER A 8 2.29 0.98 -22.55
N LYS A 9 1.83 0.57 -23.73
CA LYS A 9 1.36 -0.80 -23.95
C LYS A 9 2.43 -1.85 -23.65
N GLN A 10 3.70 -1.57 -23.98
CA GLN A 10 4.81 -2.45 -23.70
C GLN A 10 5.05 -2.57 -22.19
N ARG A 11 5.03 -1.45 -21.47
CA ARG A 11 5.19 -1.44 -20.02
C ARG A 11 4.04 -2.13 -19.30
N GLN A 12 2.81 -1.90 -19.76
CA GLN A 12 1.62 -2.57 -19.24
C GLN A 12 1.80 -4.11 -19.24
N LYS A 13 2.26 -4.67 -20.37
CA LYS A 13 2.52 -6.11 -20.49
C LYS A 13 3.65 -6.59 -19.58
N ALA A 14 4.72 -5.80 -19.45
CA ALA A 14 5.83 -6.12 -18.55
C ALA A 14 5.40 -6.14 -17.08
N LEU A 15 4.60 -5.16 -16.66
CA LEU A 15 4.06 -5.08 -15.30
C LEU A 15 3.05 -6.20 -14.99
N GLU A 16 2.22 -6.61 -15.95
CA GLU A 16 1.33 -7.75 -15.79
C GLU A 16 2.10 -9.06 -15.51
N LYS A 17 3.27 -9.24 -16.15
CA LYS A 17 4.16 -10.37 -15.87
C LYS A 17 4.87 -10.25 -14.53
N GLN A 18 5.31 -9.03 -14.19
CA GLN A 18 6.00 -8.77 -12.94
C GLN A 18 5.09 -8.94 -11.73
N PHE A 19 3.83 -8.56 -11.85
CA PHE A 19 2.83 -8.59 -10.78
C PHE A 19 1.64 -9.49 -11.14
N PRO A 20 1.81 -10.83 -11.13
CA PRO A 20 0.70 -11.75 -11.37
C PRO A 20 -0.29 -11.74 -10.20
N LYS A 21 -1.51 -12.18 -10.44
CA LYS A 21 -2.54 -12.42 -9.41
C LYS A 21 -2.90 -11.23 -8.52
N LEU A 22 -2.80 -10.01 -9.04
CA LEU A 22 -3.18 -8.81 -8.29
C LEU A 22 -4.64 -8.83 -7.83
N ILE A 23 -5.54 -9.45 -8.59
CA ILE A 23 -6.95 -9.56 -8.18
C ILE A 23 -7.10 -10.42 -6.93
N ASP A 24 -6.32 -11.49 -6.80
CA ASP A 24 -6.34 -12.35 -5.61
C ASP A 24 -5.87 -11.57 -4.38
N LEU A 25 -4.80 -10.80 -4.52
CA LEU A 25 -4.32 -9.93 -3.43
C LEU A 25 -5.36 -8.88 -3.03
N ALA A 26 -6.02 -8.25 -4.00
CA ALA A 26 -7.07 -7.27 -3.73
C ALA A 26 -8.31 -7.87 -3.04
N GLN A 27 -8.55 -9.16 -3.22
CA GLN A 27 -9.60 -9.93 -2.55
C GLN A 27 -9.12 -10.64 -1.27
N VAL A 28 -7.91 -10.34 -0.83
CA VAL A 28 -7.27 -10.95 0.37
C VAL A 28 -7.15 -12.48 0.27
N ASN A 29 -7.01 -12.99 -0.94
CA ASN A 29 -6.74 -14.41 -1.17
C ASN A 29 -5.24 -14.70 -1.03
N GLU A 30 -4.90 -15.80 -0.41
CA GLU A 30 -3.50 -16.24 -0.34
C GLU A 30 -2.96 -16.58 -1.73
N THR A 31 -1.73 -16.17 -1.99
CA THR A 31 -0.98 -16.54 -3.19
C THR A 31 0.43 -16.98 -2.80
N LYS A 32 0.99 -17.94 -3.54
CA LYS A 32 2.35 -18.43 -3.31
C LYS A 32 3.43 -17.47 -3.82
N GLU A 33 3.04 -16.53 -4.67
CA GLU A 33 3.96 -15.59 -5.31
C GLU A 33 4.39 -14.44 -4.41
N TYR A 34 3.66 -14.21 -3.32
CA TYR A 34 3.87 -13.06 -2.44
C TYR A 34 3.92 -13.47 -0.97
N THR A 35 4.75 -12.75 -0.23
CA THR A 35 4.80 -12.83 1.22
C THR A 35 4.16 -11.59 1.84
N TYR A 36 3.26 -11.80 2.78
CA TYR A 36 2.54 -10.76 3.50
C TYR A 36 3.46 -10.05 4.52
N LEU A 37 3.38 -8.74 4.58
CA LEU A 37 4.00 -7.91 5.60
C LEU A 37 3.09 -6.73 5.91
N ALA A 38 2.58 -6.64 7.13
CA ALA A 38 1.81 -5.49 7.56
C ALA A 38 2.72 -4.40 8.16
N VAL A 39 2.32 -3.15 8.01
CA VAL A 39 2.93 -2.00 8.66
C VAL A 39 1.85 -1.27 9.45
N SER A 40 2.02 -1.18 10.76
CA SER A 40 1.01 -0.70 11.70
C SER A 40 1.56 0.34 12.66
N ILE A 41 0.69 1.18 13.20
CA ILE A 41 1.02 2.04 14.35
C ILE A 41 1.12 1.23 15.64
N PHE A 42 0.60 0.00 15.65
CA PHE A 42 0.62 -0.91 16.80
C PHE A 42 1.78 -1.89 16.67
N ASP A 43 2.40 -2.26 17.79
CA ASP A 43 3.53 -3.18 17.82
C ASP A 43 3.13 -4.67 17.80
N HIS A 44 1.82 -4.93 17.80
CA HIS A 44 1.23 -6.27 17.72
C HIS A 44 -0.16 -6.21 17.07
N TRP A 45 -0.69 -7.39 16.72
CA TRP A 45 -2.09 -7.52 16.28
C TRP A 45 -3.04 -7.28 17.45
N LEU A 46 -3.94 -6.31 17.30
CA LEU A 46 -4.90 -5.97 18.34
C LEU A 46 -5.91 -7.12 18.56
N ASN A 47 -6.14 -7.47 19.80
CA ASN A 47 -7.30 -8.26 20.16
C ASN A 47 -8.58 -7.40 20.13
N ARG A 48 -9.74 -8.02 20.36
CA ARG A 48 -11.04 -7.33 20.27
C ARG A 48 -11.16 -6.15 21.24
N ASP A 49 -10.72 -6.32 22.48
CA ASP A 49 -10.87 -5.31 23.51
C ASP A 49 -9.92 -4.13 23.25
N GLU A 50 -8.68 -4.40 22.88
CA GLU A 50 -7.72 -3.39 22.43
C GLU A 50 -8.22 -2.62 21.20
N ALA A 51 -8.82 -3.31 20.21
CA ALA A 51 -9.39 -2.68 19.05
C ALA A 51 -10.55 -1.74 19.41
N MET A 52 -11.42 -2.13 20.33
CA MET A 52 -12.49 -1.27 20.82
C MET A 52 -11.97 -0.02 21.53
N GLU A 53 -10.90 -0.15 22.31
CA GLU A 53 -10.29 0.96 23.04
C GLU A 53 -9.47 1.88 22.14
N LEU A 54 -8.62 1.31 21.27
CA LEU A 54 -7.61 2.05 20.52
C LEU A 54 -8.10 2.57 19.16
N LEU A 55 -9.17 2.01 18.62
CA LEU A 55 -9.76 2.39 17.33
C LEU A 55 -11.13 3.06 17.46
N GLY A 56 -11.81 2.87 18.60
CA GLY A 56 -13.08 3.50 18.85
C GLY A 56 -12.93 4.95 19.32
N ASP A 57 -13.90 5.79 18.99
CA ASP A 57 -14.07 7.17 19.49
C ASP A 57 -12.79 8.05 19.45
N LEU A 58 -12.02 7.92 18.37
CA LEU A 58 -10.83 8.74 18.18
C LEU A 58 -11.21 10.22 17.97
N ASP A 59 -10.52 11.10 18.67
CA ASP A 59 -10.68 12.54 18.40
C ASP A 59 -10.01 12.95 17.07
N ALA A 60 -10.39 14.12 16.56
CA ALA A 60 -9.90 14.60 15.28
C ALA A 60 -8.37 14.80 15.25
N ASN A 61 -7.76 15.19 16.37
CA ASN A 61 -6.31 15.38 16.45
C ASN A 61 -5.58 14.06 16.36
N GLU A 62 -6.06 13.00 16.98
CA GLU A 62 -5.49 11.66 16.91
C GLU A 62 -5.61 11.06 15.50
N ILE A 63 -6.73 11.23 14.83
CA ILE A 63 -6.92 10.82 13.44
C ILE A 63 -5.90 11.50 12.52
N VAL A 64 -5.73 12.81 12.67
CA VAL A 64 -4.73 13.58 11.89
C VAL A 64 -3.31 13.13 12.21
N ARG A 65 -2.98 12.89 13.47
CA ARG A 65 -1.67 12.41 13.90
C ARG A 65 -1.33 11.07 13.24
N ARG A 66 -2.24 10.10 13.28
CA ARG A 66 -2.05 8.78 12.66
C ARG A 66 -1.90 8.87 11.14
N ALA A 67 -2.73 9.66 10.49
CA ALA A 67 -2.62 9.90 9.05
C ALA A 67 -1.28 10.54 8.67
N SER A 68 -0.76 11.46 9.48
CA SER A 68 0.55 12.10 9.25
C SER A 68 1.72 11.12 9.36
N ILE A 69 1.62 10.12 10.23
CA ILE A 69 2.62 9.06 10.35
C ILE A 69 2.71 8.27 9.06
N PHE A 70 1.57 7.82 8.51
CA PHE A 70 1.55 7.09 7.23
C PHE A 70 1.96 7.97 6.05
N GLU A 71 1.62 9.24 6.03
CA GLU A 71 2.11 10.17 5.02
C GLU A 71 3.65 10.26 5.04
N SER A 72 4.25 10.38 6.21
CA SER A 72 5.71 10.38 6.38
C SER A 72 6.34 9.07 5.92
N PHE A 73 5.73 7.95 6.26
CA PHE A 73 6.17 6.63 5.79
C PHE A 73 6.11 6.51 4.27
N ASN A 74 5.00 6.89 3.67
CA ASN A 74 4.83 6.85 2.22
C ASN A 74 5.86 7.72 1.50
N ASN A 75 6.23 8.87 2.05
CA ASN A 75 7.28 9.71 1.51
C ASN A 75 8.67 9.05 1.58
N LEU A 76 8.98 8.35 2.67
CA LEU A 76 10.27 7.67 2.83
C LEU A 76 10.46 6.54 1.81
N PHE A 77 9.51 5.64 1.66
CA PHE A 77 9.71 4.55 0.69
C PHE A 77 9.50 4.99 -0.76
N SER A 78 8.80 6.09 -1.02
CA SER A 78 8.67 6.66 -2.37
C SER A 78 10.01 7.13 -2.95
N GLU A 79 10.99 7.40 -2.11
CA GLU A 79 12.37 7.69 -2.53
C GLU A 79 13.12 6.45 -3.03
N GLN A 80 12.66 5.25 -2.65
CA GLN A 80 13.31 3.98 -2.99
C GLN A 80 12.80 3.37 -4.30
N THR A 81 11.61 3.75 -4.73
CA THR A 81 10.96 3.14 -5.89
C THR A 81 10.00 4.11 -6.57
N GLU A 82 9.77 3.89 -7.85
CA GLU A 82 8.61 4.43 -8.54
C GLU A 82 7.33 3.84 -7.95
N ILE A 83 6.27 4.62 -7.92
CA ILE A 83 4.94 4.20 -7.46
C ILE A 83 3.97 4.31 -8.62
N LEU A 84 3.28 3.21 -8.91
CA LEU A 84 2.22 3.16 -9.92
C LEU A 84 0.93 2.67 -9.27
N THR A 85 -0.17 3.33 -9.56
CA THR A 85 -1.49 2.83 -9.17
C THR A 85 -2.06 1.88 -10.21
N PHE A 86 -3.01 1.05 -9.81
CA PHE A 86 -3.72 0.17 -10.73
C PHE A 86 -5.21 0.07 -10.39
N ARG A 87 -6.00 -0.26 -11.39
CA ARG A 87 -7.42 -0.58 -11.26
C ARG A 87 -7.75 -1.77 -12.14
N PHE A 88 -8.72 -2.55 -11.73
CA PHE A 88 -9.17 -3.70 -12.51
C PHE A 88 -10.18 -3.28 -13.58
N ARG A 89 -10.02 -3.83 -14.77
CA ARG A 89 -10.84 -3.61 -15.92
C ARG A 89 -11.06 -4.91 -16.72
N GLY A 90 -11.85 -4.83 -17.81
CA GLY A 90 -12.22 -5.95 -18.64
C GLY A 90 -13.63 -6.46 -18.33
N LEU A 91 -14.14 -7.39 -19.13
CA LEU A 91 -15.49 -7.94 -19.00
C LEU A 91 -15.73 -8.59 -17.62
N LYS A 92 -14.69 -9.22 -17.04
CA LYS A 92 -14.74 -9.84 -15.72
C LYS A 92 -14.23 -8.93 -14.60
N GLY A 93 -13.82 -7.69 -14.91
CA GLY A 93 -13.27 -6.75 -13.92
C GLY A 93 -12.00 -7.23 -13.21
N ASN A 94 -11.19 -8.10 -13.82
CA ASN A 94 -10.04 -8.77 -13.20
C ASN A 94 -8.69 -8.43 -13.83
N LYS A 95 -8.65 -7.60 -14.88
CA LYS A 95 -7.41 -7.21 -15.55
C LYS A 95 -6.86 -5.93 -14.94
N PRO A 96 -5.63 -5.93 -14.40
CA PRO A 96 -5.02 -4.72 -13.88
C PRO A 96 -4.69 -3.76 -15.01
N ARG A 97 -4.93 -2.48 -14.78
CA ARG A 97 -4.52 -1.36 -15.64
C ARG A 97 -3.68 -0.41 -14.82
N PHE A 98 -2.40 -0.32 -15.17
CA PHE A 98 -1.42 0.48 -14.44
C PHE A 98 -1.41 1.92 -14.94
N LYS A 99 -1.20 2.84 -14.00
CA LYS A 99 -1.10 4.27 -14.27
C LYS A 99 0.00 4.89 -13.43
N SER A 100 0.75 5.79 -14.04
CA SER A 100 1.64 6.70 -13.33
C SER A 100 0.88 7.94 -12.85
N PHE A 101 1.48 8.67 -11.94
CA PHE A 101 0.98 9.96 -11.49
C PHE A 101 1.48 11.09 -12.40
N LEU A 102 0.65 12.09 -12.60
CA LEU A 102 1.00 13.25 -13.43
C LEU A 102 2.06 14.14 -12.76
N SER A 103 2.10 14.13 -11.43
CA SER A 103 3.03 14.94 -10.62
C SER A 103 3.22 14.30 -9.25
N ASP A 104 4.26 14.73 -8.53
CA ASP A 104 4.49 14.34 -7.13
C ASP A 104 3.34 14.76 -6.23
N HIS A 105 2.74 15.91 -6.49
CA HIS A 105 1.54 16.35 -5.78
C HIS A 105 0.35 15.41 -6.01
N ALA A 106 0.14 14.93 -7.24
CA ALA A 106 -0.92 13.96 -7.54
C ALA A 106 -0.67 12.63 -6.82
N GLN A 107 0.57 12.17 -6.75
CA GLN A 107 0.98 10.97 -6.02
C GLN A 107 0.75 11.13 -4.51
N SER A 108 1.27 12.18 -3.92
CA SER A 108 1.10 12.45 -2.48
C SER A 108 -0.37 12.58 -2.11
N SER A 109 -1.16 13.28 -2.93
CA SER A 109 -2.61 13.41 -2.74
C SER A 109 -3.35 12.07 -2.81
N TYR A 110 -2.89 11.14 -3.66
CA TYR A 110 -3.49 9.81 -3.76
C TYR A 110 -3.14 8.91 -2.56
N LEU A 111 -1.92 9.03 -2.04
CA LEU A 111 -1.42 8.24 -0.91
C LEU A 111 -1.81 8.83 0.46
N ARG A 112 -2.56 9.90 0.49
CA ARG A 112 -3.21 10.38 1.72
C ARG A 112 -4.50 9.60 1.92
N GLN A 113 -4.80 9.28 3.17
CA GLN A 113 -6.12 8.79 3.52
C GLN A 113 -7.15 9.86 3.20
N THR A 114 -7.99 9.60 2.22
CA THR A 114 -9.07 10.48 1.81
C THR A 114 -10.38 9.72 1.78
N ASP A 115 -11.49 10.43 1.82
CA ASP A 115 -12.86 9.89 1.70
C ASP A 115 -13.14 9.19 0.36
N MET A 116 -12.16 9.13 -0.53
CA MET A 116 -12.27 8.58 -1.89
C MET A 116 -11.96 7.08 -1.99
N GLY A 117 -11.80 6.40 -0.88
CA GLY A 117 -11.47 4.97 -0.83
C GLY A 117 -9.99 4.69 -0.66
N MET A 118 -9.67 3.43 -0.42
CA MET A 118 -8.32 2.97 -0.15
C MET A 118 -7.44 3.01 -1.38
N TYR A 119 -6.19 3.41 -1.21
CA TYR A 119 -5.23 3.35 -2.30
C TYR A 119 -4.63 1.95 -2.46
N GLN A 120 -4.26 1.64 -3.69
CA GLN A 120 -3.53 0.43 -4.06
C GLN A 120 -2.49 0.77 -5.11
N VAL A 121 -1.26 0.35 -4.86
CA VAL A 121 -0.13 0.66 -5.72
C VAL A 121 0.81 -0.53 -5.88
N ILE A 122 1.57 -0.54 -6.97
CA ILE A 122 2.73 -1.41 -7.14
C ILE A 122 4.01 -0.58 -7.01
N LEU A 123 5.04 -1.24 -6.53
CA LEU A 123 6.38 -0.69 -6.29
C LEU A 123 7.39 -1.47 -7.14
N PRO A 124 7.58 -1.10 -8.43
CA PRO A 124 8.28 -1.94 -9.40
C PRO A 124 9.72 -2.28 -9.02
N ARG A 125 10.47 -1.33 -8.45
CA ARG A 125 11.86 -1.57 -8.04
C ARG A 125 11.98 -2.46 -6.79
N LEU A 126 10.93 -2.52 -5.98
CA LEU A 126 10.88 -3.35 -4.79
C LEU A 126 10.17 -4.69 -5.02
N ASN A 127 9.66 -4.95 -6.22
CA ASN A 127 8.84 -6.13 -6.49
C ASN A 127 7.73 -6.35 -5.46
N ALA A 128 7.08 -5.27 -5.06
CA ALA A 128 6.08 -5.27 -4.00
C ALA A 128 4.77 -4.63 -4.45
N VAL A 129 3.69 -5.08 -3.84
CA VAL A 129 2.36 -4.45 -3.92
C VAL A 129 2.04 -3.86 -2.57
N TYR A 130 1.45 -2.67 -2.53
CA TYR A 130 1.15 -1.98 -1.30
C TYR A 130 -0.30 -1.51 -1.30
N PHE A 131 -1.03 -1.91 -0.28
CA PHE A 131 -2.42 -1.55 -0.05
C PHE A 131 -2.57 -0.73 1.22
N GLU A 132 -3.37 0.32 1.14
CA GLU A 132 -3.95 0.90 2.33
C GLU A 132 -4.88 -0.13 2.99
N GLY A 133 -4.76 -0.30 4.28
CA GLY A 133 -5.57 -1.23 5.04
C GLY A 133 -6.49 -0.52 6.03
N TYR A 134 -7.20 -1.30 6.81
CA TYR A 134 -8.04 -0.84 7.91
C TYR A 134 -7.23 -0.71 9.20
N ASP A 135 -7.80 -0.03 10.18
CA ASP A 135 -7.32 -0.05 11.56
C ASP A 135 -5.87 0.43 11.71
N ASP A 136 -5.51 1.49 11.00
CA ASP A 136 -4.17 2.07 11.01
C ASP A 136 -3.07 1.03 10.71
N THR A 137 -3.37 0.11 9.79
CA THR A 137 -2.48 -0.95 9.36
C THR A 137 -2.53 -1.11 7.85
N ASN A 138 -1.42 -0.86 7.18
CA ASN A 138 -1.27 -1.05 5.74
C ASN A 138 -0.55 -2.37 5.43
N VAL A 139 -0.69 -2.88 4.21
CA VAL A 139 -0.20 -4.21 3.85
C VAL A 139 0.69 -4.15 2.62
N PHE A 140 1.87 -4.76 2.75
CA PHE A 140 2.74 -5.10 1.62
C PHE A 140 2.60 -6.57 1.26
N TYR A 141 2.64 -6.85 -0.02
CA TYR A 141 2.83 -8.18 -0.57
C TYR A 141 4.15 -8.20 -1.34
N LEU A 142 5.12 -8.94 -0.84
CA LEU A 142 6.50 -8.97 -1.33
C LEU A 142 6.74 -10.20 -2.20
N LYS A 143 7.21 -10.00 -3.44
CA LYS A 143 7.70 -11.09 -4.28
C LYS A 143 9.12 -11.50 -3.91
N ASP A 144 9.88 -10.57 -3.36
CA ASP A 144 11.28 -10.74 -2.98
C ASP A 144 11.48 -10.29 -1.53
N LEU A 145 11.81 -11.23 -0.67
CA LEU A 145 12.05 -10.95 0.75
C LEU A 145 13.31 -10.11 1.00
N SER A 146 14.19 -9.97 0.03
CA SER A 146 15.39 -9.11 0.15
C SER A 146 15.05 -7.62 0.30
N VAL A 147 13.83 -7.20 -0.08
CA VAL A 147 13.37 -5.82 0.08
C VAL A 147 12.75 -5.53 1.45
N ARG A 148 12.44 -6.56 2.22
CA ARG A 148 11.86 -6.41 3.57
C ARG A 148 12.67 -5.46 4.46
N PRO A 149 14.00 -5.54 4.56
CA PRO A 149 14.80 -4.62 5.37
C PRO A 149 14.64 -3.15 4.99
N ILE A 150 14.37 -2.85 3.72
CA ILE A 150 14.13 -1.48 3.26
C ILE A 150 12.82 -0.94 3.87
N ILE A 151 11.77 -1.75 3.84
CA ILE A 151 10.46 -1.38 4.40
C ILE A 151 10.56 -1.24 5.92
N GLU A 152 11.19 -2.20 6.59
CA GLU A 152 11.42 -2.17 8.04
C GLU A 152 12.22 -0.93 8.46
N SER A 153 13.27 -0.58 7.74
CA SER A 153 14.07 0.62 8.01
C SER A 153 13.24 1.91 7.85
N CYS A 154 12.38 1.98 6.84
CA CYS A 154 11.49 3.13 6.68
C CYS A 154 10.46 3.21 7.82
N ALA A 155 9.92 2.09 8.25
CA ALA A 155 8.95 2.01 9.34
C ALA A 155 9.58 2.44 10.68
N GLU A 156 10.74 1.92 11.02
CA GLU A 156 11.47 2.24 12.25
C GLU A 156 11.78 3.74 12.40
N LYS A 157 12.10 4.42 11.31
CA LYS A 157 12.41 5.88 11.29
C LYS A 157 11.26 6.75 11.77
N ILE A 158 10.03 6.26 11.69
CA ILE A 158 8.82 7.00 12.01
C ILE A 158 7.95 6.28 13.04
N ASP A 159 8.55 5.33 13.75
CA ASP A 159 7.90 4.61 14.85
C ASP A 159 6.69 3.76 14.42
N LEU A 160 6.73 3.22 13.19
CA LEU A 160 5.82 2.19 12.72
C LEU A 160 6.41 0.80 12.93
N HIS A 161 5.55 -0.18 13.05
CA HIS A 161 5.91 -1.57 13.34
C HIS A 161 5.55 -2.48 12.15
N CYS A 162 6.44 -3.41 11.85
CA CYS A 162 6.19 -4.44 10.85
C CYS A 162 5.66 -5.70 11.54
N LEU A 163 4.50 -6.18 11.07
CA LEU A 163 3.83 -7.36 11.62
C LEU A 163 3.74 -8.45 10.55
N GLU A 164 4.05 -9.67 10.93
CA GLU A 164 3.87 -10.84 10.06
C GLU A 164 2.41 -11.28 10.06
N HIS A 165 2.07 -12.12 9.08
CA HIS A 165 0.75 -12.75 9.05
C HIS A 165 0.56 -13.61 10.31
N TRP A 166 -0.61 -13.51 10.91
CA TRP A 166 -1.04 -14.21 12.13
C TRP A 166 -1.55 -15.63 11.84
#